data_412e47b153f5f19232e2d680cea60550
#
_entry.id   412e47b153f5f19232e2d680cea60550
#
_cell.length_a   1.000
_cell.length_b   1.000
_cell.length_c   1.000
_cell.angle_alpha   90.00
_cell.angle_beta   90.00
_cell.angle_gamma   90.00
#
_symmetry.space_group_name_H-M   'P 1'
#
loop_
_entity.id
_entity.type
_entity.pdbx_description
1 polymer ?
#
loop_
_entity_poly.entity_id
_entity_poly.type
_entity_poly.pdbx_seq_one_letter_code
_entity_poly.pdbx_strand_id
1 'polypeptide(L)'
;SLTAMADLLKHGCTCAFDHQYCYTRSTGKTPADRQFEAAEQLGIRYHMGRGTNTLPRELGSTIPEEMLETTDEFLKDCERIIEAYHDPAPFSMRQVVIAPCQPMNSYKETFVESVKLARDKGVYLHTHLGEGENEIMVERYGKRTLDWCREIGFVGPDVWIAHGWELQPEEYKVMGSTGTGVSHCPAPAVLGGFPIL
;
A
#
# COMPACT_ATOMS: atom_id res chain seq x y z
N SER A 1 7.32 -7.75 13.78
CA SER A 1 6.14 -6.91 14.09
C SER A 1 6.06 -6.55 15.58
N LEU A 2 6.08 -7.53 16.51
CA LEU A 2 5.90 -7.28 17.94
C LEU A 2 6.87 -6.20 18.49
N THR A 3 8.18 -6.34 18.25
CA THR A 3 9.21 -5.38 18.71
C THR A 3 8.98 -3.98 18.14
N ALA A 4 8.68 -3.87 16.84
CA ALA A 4 8.44 -2.57 16.20
C ALA A 4 7.18 -1.89 16.76
N MET A 5 6.08 -2.62 16.93
CA MET A 5 4.85 -2.10 17.52
C MET A 5 5.03 -1.69 18.98
N ALA A 6 5.80 -2.46 19.77
CA ALA A 6 6.13 -2.10 21.14
C ALA A 6 6.96 -0.82 21.23
N ASP A 7 7.90 -0.62 20.29
CA ASP A 7 8.68 0.60 20.20
C ASP A 7 7.82 1.81 19.84
N LEU A 8 6.91 1.66 18.86
CA LEU A 8 5.92 2.70 18.51
C LEU A 8 5.08 3.12 19.72
N LEU A 9 4.57 2.15 20.50
CA LEU A 9 3.80 2.44 21.72
C LEU A 9 4.62 3.21 22.75
N LYS A 10 5.87 2.83 22.97
CA LYS A 10 6.79 3.55 23.89
C LYS A 10 7.01 4.99 23.49
N HIS A 11 6.89 5.31 22.19
CA HIS A 11 7.02 6.67 21.66
C HIS A 11 5.67 7.38 21.45
N GLY A 12 4.59 6.85 22.01
CA GLY A 12 3.27 7.49 22.03
C GLY A 12 2.38 7.20 20.82
N CYS A 13 2.78 6.30 19.91
CA CYS A 13 1.91 5.86 18.82
C CYS A 13 0.80 4.96 19.35
N THR A 14 -0.44 5.31 19.08
CA THR A 14 -1.63 4.52 19.48
C THR A 14 -2.30 3.82 18.30
N CYS A 15 -1.86 4.13 17.07
CA CYS A 15 -2.33 3.54 15.83
C CYS A 15 -1.14 3.35 14.89
N ALA A 16 -1.00 2.17 14.30
CA ALA A 16 0.03 1.87 13.33
C ALA A 16 -0.58 1.35 12.03
N PHE A 17 0.02 1.73 10.91
CA PHE A 17 -0.18 1.12 9.61
C PHE A 17 1.11 0.43 9.19
N ASP A 18 1.01 -0.78 8.65
CA ASP A 18 2.15 -1.51 8.09
C ASP A 18 1.79 -2.01 6.69
N HIS A 19 2.61 -1.63 5.71
CA HIS A 19 2.46 -2.06 4.33
C HIS A 19 3.25 -3.36 4.10
N GLN A 20 2.61 -4.50 4.34
CA GLN A 20 3.20 -5.82 4.15
C GLN A 20 3.03 -6.28 2.70
N TYR A 21 4.10 -6.25 1.93
CA TYR A 21 4.14 -6.68 0.52
C TYR A 21 5.19 -7.76 0.22
N CYS A 22 5.91 -8.22 1.26
CA CYS A 22 6.89 -9.30 1.14
C CYS A 22 6.24 -10.63 1.50
N TYR A 23 5.64 -11.27 0.51
CA TYR A 23 5.14 -12.63 0.61
C TYR A 23 5.99 -13.54 -0.26
N THR A 24 6.52 -14.61 0.34
CA THR A 24 7.34 -15.61 -0.34
C THR A 24 6.72 -17.00 -0.19
N ARG A 25 7.16 -17.95 -0.98
CA ARG A 25 6.72 -19.34 -0.83
C ARG A 25 6.98 -19.91 0.56
N SER A 26 8.06 -19.47 1.22
CA SER A 26 8.43 -19.92 2.58
C SER A 26 7.59 -19.27 3.68
N THR A 27 7.17 -18.03 3.52
CA THR A 27 6.32 -17.34 4.49
C THR A 27 4.83 -17.65 4.28
N GLY A 28 4.43 -18.03 3.07
CA GLY A 28 3.03 -18.20 2.71
C GLY A 28 2.22 -16.94 3.00
N LYS A 29 1.00 -17.11 3.45
CA LYS A 29 0.05 -16.02 3.79
C LYS A 29 0.08 -15.62 5.27
N THR A 30 0.90 -16.26 6.10
CA THR A 30 0.95 -16.06 7.56
C THR A 30 1.44 -14.69 8.05
N PRO A 31 2.22 -13.86 7.29
CA PRO A 31 2.68 -12.56 7.80
C PRO A 31 1.55 -11.67 8.31
N ALA A 32 0.43 -11.56 7.58
CA ALA A 32 -0.72 -10.77 8.00
C ALA A 32 -1.30 -11.23 9.35
N ASP A 33 -1.52 -12.54 9.49
CA ASP A 33 -2.09 -13.13 10.70
C ASP A 33 -1.19 -12.85 11.92
N ARG A 34 0.14 -13.01 11.76
CA ARG A 34 1.12 -12.73 12.82
C ARG A 34 1.21 -11.25 13.20
N GLN A 35 0.94 -10.35 12.27
CA GLN A 35 0.90 -8.92 12.55
C GLN A 35 -0.34 -8.56 13.37
N PHE A 36 -1.51 -9.11 13.05
CA PHE A 36 -2.72 -8.93 13.86
C PHE A 36 -2.58 -9.53 15.26
N GLU A 37 -2.01 -10.73 15.40
CA GLU A 37 -1.70 -11.33 16.70
C GLU A 37 -0.79 -10.43 17.55
N ALA A 38 0.26 -9.86 16.95
CA ALA A 38 1.18 -8.96 17.63
C ALA A 38 0.48 -7.66 18.09
N ALA A 39 -0.37 -7.09 17.25
CA ALA A 39 -1.13 -5.89 17.56
C ALA A 39 -2.12 -6.12 18.69
N GLU A 40 -2.79 -7.27 18.71
CA GLU A 40 -3.73 -7.66 19.76
C GLU A 40 -3.01 -7.86 21.10
N GLN A 41 -1.86 -8.54 21.11
CA GLN A 41 -1.07 -8.74 22.35
C GLN A 41 -0.63 -7.43 22.98
N LEU A 42 -0.32 -6.41 22.17
CA LEU A 42 0.15 -5.11 22.63
C LEU A 42 -0.97 -4.09 22.88
N GLY A 43 -2.17 -4.35 22.39
CA GLY A 43 -3.29 -3.43 22.48
C GLY A 43 -3.10 -2.15 21.65
N ILE A 44 -2.35 -2.22 20.53
CA ILE A 44 -2.21 -1.13 19.57
C ILE A 44 -3.28 -1.22 18.48
N ARG A 45 -3.87 -0.09 18.11
CA ARG A 45 -4.75 -0.03 16.94
C ARG A 45 -3.91 -0.26 15.68
N TYR A 46 -4.36 -1.19 14.82
CA TYR A 46 -3.55 -1.65 13.70
C TYR A 46 -4.33 -1.68 12.40
N HIS A 47 -3.76 -1.02 11.40
CA HIS A 47 -4.23 -1.06 10.01
C HIS A 47 -3.21 -1.87 9.19
N MET A 48 -3.63 -3.01 8.69
CA MET A 48 -2.80 -3.92 7.92
C MET A 48 -2.97 -3.66 6.42
N GLY A 49 -1.92 -3.17 5.79
CA GLY A 49 -1.84 -3.03 4.34
C GLY A 49 -1.42 -4.34 3.70
N ARG A 50 -2.35 -5.08 3.10
CA ARG A 50 -2.04 -6.26 2.29
C ARG A 50 -1.52 -5.81 0.94
N GLY A 51 -0.22 -5.90 0.77
CA GLY A 51 0.50 -5.52 -0.44
C GLY A 51 0.88 -6.73 -1.29
N THR A 52 1.26 -6.46 -2.54
CA THR A 52 1.74 -7.46 -3.49
C THR A 52 2.62 -6.84 -4.56
N ASN A 53 3.39 -7.68 -5.22
CA ASN A 53 4.06 -7.38 -6.48
C ASN A 53 3.68 -8.48 -7.48
N THR A 54 3.27 -8.11 -8.69
CA THR A 54 2.77 -9.10 -9.66
C THR A 54 3.52 -9.06 -10.99
N LEU A 55 4.33 -8.03 -11.25
CA LEU A 55 5.05 -7.88 -12.51
C LEU A 55 6.43 -8.54 -12.43
N PRO A 56 6.79 -9.46 -13.36
CA PRO A 56 8.10 -10.10 -13.38
C PRO A 56 9.19 -9.16 -13.92
N ARG A 57 10.46 -9.52 -13.66
CA ARG A 57 11.63 -8.73 -14.07
C ARG A 57 11.77 -8.56 -15.56
N GLU A 58 11.39 -9.56 -16.35
CA GLU A 58 11.42 -9.53 -17.81
C GLU A 58 10.53 -8.42 -18.39
N LEU A 59 9.55 -7.96 -17.61
CA LEU A 59 8.66 -6.85 -17.95
C LEU A 59 9.03 -5.54 -17.23
N GLY A 60 10.24 -5.46 -16.66
CA GLY A 60 10.80 -4.24 -16.09
C GLY A 60 10.48 -4.00 -14.60
N SER A 61 10.12 -5.05 -13.86
CA SER A 61 10.04 -4.97 -12.40
C SER A 61 11.43 -5.07 -11.77
N THR A 62 11.57 -4.55 -10.56
CA THR A 62 12.80 -4.67 -9.74
C THR A 62 12.72 -5.78 -8.71
N ILE A 63 11.56 -6.44 -8.59
CA ILE A 63 11.23 -7.37 -7.51
C ILE A 63 11.81 -8.77 -7.78
N PRO A 64 12.36 -9.46 -6.76
CA PRO A 64 12.75 -10.86 -6.85
C PRO A 64 11.57 -11.78 -7.18
N GLU A 65 11.81 -12.80 -7.99
CA GLU A 65 10.76 -13.73 -8.47
C GLU A 65 10.03 -14.43 -7.30
N GLU A 66 10.76 -14.78 -6.24
CA GLU A 66 10.19 -15.43 -5.05
C GLU A 66 9.18 -14.57 -4.27
N MET A 67 9.11 -13.27 -4.55
CA MET A 67 8.16 -12.32 -3.96
C MET A 67 6.98 -12.00 -4.87
N LEU A 68 6.92 -12.60 -6.05
CA LEU A 68 5.82 -12.38 -6.97
C LEU A 68 4.61 -13.26 -6.61
N GLU A 69 3.45 -12.65 -6.74
CA GLU A 69 2.15 -13.32 -6.63
C GLU A 69 1.35 -13.09 -7.91
N THR A 70 0.37 -13.92 -8.19
CA THR A 70 -0.63 -13.59 -9.20
C THR A 70 -1.66 -12.61 -8.63
N THR A 71 -2.31 -11.84 -9.49
CA THR A 71 -3.42 -10.95 -9.08
C THR A 71 -4.51 -11.72 -8.33
N ASP A 72 -4.85 -12.91 -8.80
CA ASP A 72 -5.90 -13.75 -8.20
C ASP A 72 -5.52 -14.25 -6.79
N GLU A 73 -4.28 -14.71 -6.60
CA GLU A 73 -3.78 -15.10 -5.27
C GLU A 73 -3.79 -13.95 -4.27
N PHE A 74 -3.40 -12.77 -4.73
CA PHE A 74 -3.42 -11.56 -3.92
C PHE A 74 -4.84 -11.17 -3.50
N LEU A 75 -5.78 -11.08 -4.45
CA LEU A 75 -7.16 -10.68 -4.16
C LEU A 75 -7.87 -11.68 -3.25
N LYS A 76 -7.69 -12.97 -3.46
CA LYS A 76 -8.23 -14.02 -2.58
C LYS A 76 -7.72 -13.89 -1.14
N ASP A 77 -6.44 -13.57 -0.98
CA ASP A 77 -5.89 -13.36 0.36
C ASP A 77 -6.37 -12.04 0.98
N CYS A 78 -6.58 -10.98 0.19
CA CYS A 78 -7.25 -9.77 0.65
C CYS A 78 -8.65 -10.06 1.20
N GLU A 79 -9.47 -10.81 0.47
CA GLU A 79 -10.79 -11.22 0.93
C GLU A 79 -10.71 -12.01 2.23
N ARG A 80 -9.83 -13.01 2.30
CA ARG A 80 -9.61 -13.82 3.51
C ARG A 80 -9.30 -12.98 4.74
N ILE A 81 -8.35 -12.05 4.64
CA ILE A 81 -7.96 -11.22 5.79
C ILE A 81 -9.00 -10.16 6.13
N ILE A 82 -9.74 -9.65 5.14
CA ILE A 82 -10.89 -8.74 5.40
C ILE A 82 -11.95 -9.48 6.19
N GLU A 83 -12.34 -10.67 5.78
CA GLU A 83 -13.33 -11.48 6.49
C GLU A 83 -12.89 -11.87 7.90
N ALA A 84 -11.59 -12.15 8.09
CA ALA A 84 -11.05 -12.59 9.38
C ALA A 84 -10.83 -11.45 10.39
N TYR A 85 -10.46 -10.26 9.93
CA TYR A 85 -9.91 -9.22 10.81
C TYR A 85 -10.53 -7.83 10.66
N HIS A 86 -11.11 -7.49 9.50
CA HIS A 86 -11.58 -6.12 9.29
C HIS A 86 -12.80 -5.79 10.15
N ASP A 87 -12.69 -4.74 10.94
CA ASP A 87 -13.80 -4.16 11.69
C ASP A 87 -14.04 -2.73 11.19
N PRO A 88 -15.15 -2.47 10.48
CA PRO A 88 -15.45 -1.17 9.89
C PRO A 88 -15.90 -0.11 10.90
N ALA A 89 -16.07 -0.48 12.17
CA ALA A 89 -16.51 0.46 13.19
C ALA A 89 -15.50 1.62 13.37
N PRO A 90 -15.98 2.85 13.59
CA PRO A 90 -15.09 3.97 13.91
C PRO A 90 -14.20 3.64 15.11
N PHE A 91 -12.90 3.95 14.99
CA PHE A 91 -11.89 3.68 16.02
C PHE A 91 -11.68 2.20 16.36
N SER A 92 -12.09 1.29 15.49
CA SER A 92 -11.83 -0.14 15.65
C SER A 92 -10.34 -0.42 15.84
N MET A 93 -10.04 -1.53 16.51
CA MET A 93 -8.66 -1.94 16.79
C MET A 93 -7.99 -2.60 15.58
N ARG A 94 -8.77 -3.05 14.58
CA ARG A 94 -8.28 -3.82 13.44
C ARG A 94 -8.93 -3.34 12.15
N GLN A 95 -8.11 -2.92 11.19
CA GLN A 95 -8.58 -2.63 9.83
C GLN A 95 -7.65 -3.25 8.81
N VAL A 96 -8.22 -3.63 7.67
CA VAL A 96 -7.48 -4.12 6.51
C VAL A 96 -7.53 -3.07 5.41
N VAL A 97 -6.40 -2.90 4.72
CA VAL A 97 -6.23 -1.98 3.59
C VAL A 97 -5.72 -2.80 2.42
N ILE A 98 -6.29 -2.64 1.25
CA ILE A 98 -5.77 -3.27 0.03
C ILE A 98 -4.67 -2.37 -0.54
N ALA A 99 -3.45 -2.91 -0.63
CA ALA A 99 -2.27 -2.09 -0.84
C ALA A 99 -1.29 -2.70 -1.87
N PRO A 100 -1.64 -2.77 -3.18
CA PRO A 100 -0.65 -3.18 -4.18
C PRO A 100 0.59 -2.28 -4.07
N CYS A 101 1.80 -2.88 -4.10
CA CYS A 101 3.01 -2.22 -3.61
C CYS A 101 3.34 -0.94 -4.36
N GLN A 102 3.49 -1.05 -5.68
CA GLN A 102 3.90 0.08 -6.52
C GLN A 102 3.47 -0.14 -7.97
N PRO A 103 2.98 0.89 -8.68
CA PRO A 103 2.50 0.75 -10.07
C PRO A 103 3.52 0.15 -11.04
N MET A 104 4.80 0.48 -10.88
CA MET A 104 5.84 -0.03 -11.77
C MET A 104 6.13 -1.53 -11.58
N ASN A 105 5.80 -2.11 -10.43
CA ASN A 105 6.08 -3.49 -10.05
C ASN A 105 4.84 -4.40 -10.08
N SER A 106 3.74 -3.92 -10.63
CA SER A 106 2.49 -4.69 -10.71
C SER A 106 1.79 -4.50 -12.05
N TYR A 107 1.03 -5.51 -12.46
CA TYR A 107 0.15 -5.39 -13.61
C TYR A 107 -0.94 -4.33 -13.36
N LYS A 108 -1.36 -3.64 -14.43
CA LYS A 108 -2.49 -2.69 -14.37
C LYS A 108 -3.74 -3.34 -13.80
N GLU A 109 -4.00 -4.58 -14.19
CA GLU A 109 -5.15 -5.37 -13.70
C GLU A 109 -5.16 -5.49 -12.18
N THR A 110 -3.99 -5.72 -11.54
CA THR A 110 -3.89 -5.80 -10.07
C THR A 110 -4.44 -4.55 -9.40
N PHE A 111 -4.09 -3.37 -9.90
CA PHE A 111 -4.60 -2.11 -9.38
C PHE A 111 -6.09 -1.89 -9.65
N VAL A 112 -6.55 -2.20 -10.87
CA VAL A 112 -7.97 -2.07 -11.26
C VAL A 112 -8.85 -2.96 -10.41
N GLU A 113 -8.48 -4.22 -10.24
CA GLU A 113 -9.26 -5.16 -9.42
C GLU A 113 -9.15 -4.82 -7.92
N SER A 114 -8.02 -4.28 -7.46
CA SER A 114 -7.90 -3.74 -6.08
C SER A 114 -8.90 -2.62 -5.81
N VAL A 115 -9.07 -1.68 -6.75
CA VAL A 115 -10.07 -0.61 -6.60
C VAL A 115 -11.48 -1.16 -6.49
N LYS A 116 -11.83 -2.14 -7.34
CA LYS A 116 -13.16 -2.77 -7.32
C LYS A 116 -13.41 -3.47 -5.99
N LEU A 117 -12.47 -4.33 -5.59
CA LEU A 117 -12.61 -5.11 -4.35
C LEU A 117 -12.66 -4.20 -3.11
N ALA A 118 -11.79 -3.19 -3.03
CA ALA A 118 -11.76 -2.28 -1.90
C ALA A 118 -13.09 -1.53 -1.72
N ARG A 119 -13.66 -1.04 -2.80
CA ARG A 119 -14.93 -0.30 -2.78
C ARG A 119 -16.13 -1.21 -2.53
N ASP A 120 -16.10 -2.45 -3.03
CA ASP A 120 -17.11 -3.46 -2.71
C ASP A 120 -17.12 -3.84 -1.23
N LYS A 121 -15.93 -4.00 -0.64
CA LYS A 121 -15.76 -4.36 0.77
C LYS A 121 -15.77 -3.17 1.73
N GLY A 122 -15.75 -1.93 1.23
CA GLY A 122 -15.70 -0.72 2.05
C GLY A 122 -14.38 -0.54 2.82
N VAL A 123 -13.25 -1.00 2.25
CA VAL A 123 -11.91 -0.86 2.82
C VAL A 123 -11.10 0.19 2.08
N TYR A 124 -10.05 0.70 2.71
CA TYR A 124 -9.14 1.69 2.13
C TYR A 124 -8.16 1.08 1.13
N LEU A 125 -7.59 1.96 0.30
CA LEU A 125 -6.54 1.67 -0.68
C LEU A 125 -5.25 2.42 -0.35
N HIS A 126 -4.11 1.76 -0.57
CA HIS A 126 -2.80 2.38 -0.41
C HIS A 126 -1.80 1.86 -1.44
N THR A 127 -0.80 2.69 -1.77
CA THR A 127 0.35 2.30 -2.60
C THR A 127 1.54 3.25 -2.35
N HIS A 128 2.75 2.83 -2.74
CA HIS A 128 3.88 3.75 -2.91
C HIS A 128 3.73 4.49 -4.24
N LEU A 129 3.98 5.80 -4.23
CA LEU A 129 3.86 6.65 -5.42
C LEU A 129 4.76 7.89 -5.31
N GLY A 130 5.39 8.25 -6.43
CA GLY A 130 6.29 9.39 -6.48
C GLY A 130 7.61 9.15 -5.75
N GLU A 131 8.14 7.93 -5.84
CA GLU A 131 9.37 7.44 -5.22
C GLU A 131 10.46 7.11 -6.26
N GLY A 132 10.43 7.71 -7.43
CA GLY A 132 11.39 7.48 -8.52
C GLY A 132 10.86 6.66 -9.70
N GLU A 133 9.58 6.30 -9.70
CA GLU A 133 8.99 5.45 -10.73
C GLU A 133 8.42 6.21 -11.93
N ASN A 134 8.33 7.56 -11.87
CA ASN A 134 7.63 8.33 -12.89
C ASN A 134 8.23 8.18 -14.31
N GLU A 135 9.55 8.11 -14.46
CA GLU A 135 10.19 7.91 -15.77
C GLU A 135 9.78 6.57 -16.37
N ILE A 136 9.78 5.50 -15.57
CA ILE A 136 9.36 4.15 -15.98
C ILE A 136 7.88 4.15 -16.38
N MET A 137 7.04 4.85 -15.63
CA MET A 137 5.61 4.94 -15.92
C MET A 137 5.32 5.73 -17.20
N VAL A 138 6.07 6.82 -17.43
CA VAL A 138 5.97 7.57 -18.70
C VAL A 138 6.43 6.73 -19.87
N GLU A 139 7.54 6.00 -19.76
CA GLU A 139 8.01 5.10 -20.81
C GLU A 139 6.99 4.00 -21.13
N ARG A 140 6.41 3.36 -20.09
CA ARG A 140 5.51 2.21 -20.21
C ARG A 140 4.09 2.59 -20.63
N TYR A 141 3.56 3.69 -20.10
CA TYR A 141 2.15 4.07 -20.22
C TYR A 141 1.91 5.46 -20.83
N GLY A 142 2.97 6.22 -21.14
CA GLY A 142 2.87 7.59 -21.65
C GLY A 142 2.34 8.60 -20.64
N LYS A 143 2.38 8.28 -19.33
CA LYS A 143 1.77 9.08 -18.26
C LYS A 143 2.58 9.03 -16.97
N ARG A 144 2.56 10.11 -16.22
CA ARG A 144 3.04 10.12 -14.83
C ARG A 144 2.16 9.24 -13.95
N THR A 145 2.72 8.75 -12.87
CA THR A 145 2.10 7.74 -12.00
C THR A 145 0.74 8.20 -11.44
N LEU A 146 0.61 9.44 -10.99
CA LEU A 146 -0.66 9.93 -10.45
C LEU A 146 -1.76 10.05 -11.53
N ASP A 147 -1.41 10.46 -12.74
CA ASP A 147 -2.36 10.52 -13.86
C ASP A 147 -2.84 9.12 -14.26
N TRP A 148 -1.93 8.14 -14.21
CA TRP A 148 -2.27 6.75 -14.44
C TRP A 148 -3.21 6.22 -13.33
N CYS A 149 -2.92 6.51 -12.06
CA CYS A 149 -3.79 6.17 -10.93
C CYS A 149 -5.18 6.79 -11.08
N ARG A 150 -5.26 8.05 -11.49
CA ARG A 150 -6.53 8.76 -11.75
C ARG A 150 -7.35 8.08 -12.84
N GLU A 151 -6.72 7.66 -13.94
CA GLU A 151 -7.40 6.98 -15.05
C GLU A 151 -8.06 5.67 -14.62
N ILE A 152 -7.42 4.91 -13.76
CA ILE A 152 -7.94 3.62 -13.27
C ILE A 152 -8.81 3.75 -12.02
N GLY A 153 -9.03 4.98 -11.54
CA GLY A 153 -9.84 5.23 -10.35
C GLY A 153 -9.14 5.00 -9.01
N PHE A 154 -7.79 4.83 -9.00
CA PHE A 154 -6.99 4.67 -7.77
C PHE A 154 -6.67 6.06 -7.16
N VAL A 155 -7.70 6.86 -6.97
CA VAL A 155 -7.72 8.15 -6.28
C VAL A 155 -9.06 8.33 -5.58
N GLY A 156 -9.10 9.07 -4.48
CA GLY A 156 -10.33 9.34 -3.74
C GLY A 156 -10.09 9.50 -2.24
N PRO A 157 -11.12 9.79 -1.46
CA PRO A 157 -11.02 9.92 -0.01
C PRO A 157 -10.76 8.58 0.70
N ASP A 158 -10.93 7.48 -0.02
CA ASP A 158 -10.62 6.11 0.37
C ASP A 158 -9.18 5.68 0.02
N VAL A 159 -8.38 6.59 -0.53
CA VAL A 159 -7.02 6.33 -1.03
C VAL A 159 -6.00 7.24 -0.36
N TRP A 160 -4.85 6.68 0.02
CA TRP A 160 -3.66 7.48 0.31
C TRP A 160 -2.41 6.83 -0.27
N ILE A 161 -1.41 7.66 -0.54
CA ILE A 161 -0.12 7.22 -1.08
C ILE A 161 1.00 7.41 -0.06
N ALA A 162 2.08 6.63 -0.17
CA ALA A 162 3.33 6.91 0.52
C ALA A 162 4.29 7.69 -0.38
N HIS A 163 5.16 8.47 0.22
CA HIS A 163 6.23 9.30 -0.36
C HIS A 163 5.74 10.57 -1.05
N GLY A 164 5.44 10.52 -2.34
CA GLY A 164 5.02 11.69 -3.11
C GLY A 164 6.14 12.69 -3.46
N TRP A 165 7.43 12.29 -3.34
CA TRP A 165 8.57 13.20 -3.52
C TRP A 165 8.68 13.79 -4.93
N GLU A 166 8.18 13.09 -5.93
CA GLU A 166 8.20 13.53 -7.33
C GLU A 166 6.93 14.27 -7.77
N LEU A 167 5.96 14.47 -6.85
CA LEU A 167 4.71 15.14 -7.19
C LEU A 167 4.97 16.58 -7.64
N GLN A 168 4.28 16.98 -8.70
CA GLN A 168 4.31 18.33 -9.24
C GLN A 168 3.18 19.19 -8.66
N PRO A 169 3.27 20.53 -8.73
CA PRO A 169 2.23 21.41 -8.19
C PRO A 169 0.81 21.13 -8.70
N GLU A 170 0.67 20.68 -9.95
CA GLU A 170 -0.60 20.32 -10.56
C GLU A 170 -1.15 19.01 -9.99
N GLU A 171 -0.27 18.08 -9.64
CA GLU A 171 -0.62 16.79 -9.05
C GLU A 171 -1.13 16.95 -7.60
N TYR A 172 -0.59 17.91 -6.83
CA TYR A 172 -1.15 18.28 -5.51
C TYR A 172 -2.60 18.79 -5.62
N LYS A 173 -2.93 19.52 -6.69
CA LYS A 173 -4.31 19.97 -6.93
C LYS A 173 -5.24 18.80 -7.21
N VAL A 174 -4.77 17.79 -7.95
CA VAL A 174 -5.51 16.54 -8.18
C VAL A 174 -5.77 15.83 -6.86
N MET A 175 -4.75 15.64 -6.02
CA MET A 175 -4.91 15.00 -4.72
C MET A 175 -5.90 15.76 -3.83
N GLY A 176 -5.77 17.09 -3.72
CA GLY A 176 -6.69 17.91 -2.95
C GLY A 176 -8.13 17.87 -3.46
N SER A 177 -8.34 17.88 -4.78
CA SER A 177 -9.68 17.83 -5.36
C SER A 177 -10.36 16.46 -5.27
N THR A 178 -9.58 15.39 -5.21
CA THR A 178 -10.09 14.01 -5.06
C THR A 178 -10.19 13.55 -3.61
N GLY A 179 -9.57 14.28 -2.67
CA GLY A 179 -9.46 13.86 -1.28
C GLY A 179 -8.42 12.77 -1.04
N THR A 180 -7.54 12.51 -2.01
CA THR A 180 -6.48 11.51 -1.88
C THR A 180 -5.43 11.96 -0.86
N GLY A 181 -5.16 11.13 0.14
CA GLY A 181 -4.19 11.42 1.20
C GLY A 181 -2.74 11.15 0.81
N VAL A 182 -1.81 11.69 1.60
CA VAL A 182 -0.38 11.38 1.50
C VAL A 182 0.18 11.02 2.87
N SER A 183 0.99 9.97 2.92
CA SER A 183 1.82 9.60 4.06
C SER A 183 3.24 10.07 3.77
N HIS A 184 3.65 11.16 4.41
CA HIS A 184 5.01 11.67 4.25
C HIS A 184 6.01 10.73 4.94
N CYS A 185 7.10 10.39 4.23
CA CYS A 185 8.14 9.47 4.67
C CYS A 185 9.49 10.20 4.84
N PRO A 186 9.67 11.04 5.88
CA PRO A 186 10.85 11.90 5.99
C PRO A 186 12.15 11.14 6.24
N ALA A 187 12.11 10.04 6.98
CA ALA A 187 13.34 9.29 7.28
C ALA A 187 13.96 8.65 6.04
N PRO A 188 13.23 7.88 5.20
CA PRO A 188 13.75 7.40 3.91
C PRO A 188 14.18 8.54 2.98
N ALA A 189 13.43 9.64 2.93
CA ALA A 189 13.76 10.78 2.10
C ALA A 189 15.14 11.37 2.46
N VAL A 190 15.38 11.64 3.75
CA VAL A 190 16.66 12.17 4.24
C VAL A 190 17.80 11.18 3.98
N LEU A 191 17.61 9.89 4.28
CA LEU A 191 18.63 8.86 4.07
C LEU A 191 18.97 8.64 2.59
N GLY A 192 18.00 8.75 1.71
CA GLY A 192 18.15 8.60 0.25
C GLY A 192 18.53 9.88 -0.48
N GLY A 193 18.59 11.03 0.19
CA GLY A 193 18.85 12.33 -0.43
C GLY A 193 17.70 12.84 -1.30
N PHE A 194 16.47 12.40 -1.04
CA PHE A 194 15.28 12.82 -1.74
C PHE A 194 14.69 14.11 -1.15
N PRO A 195 13.88 14.86 -1.92
CA PRO A 195 13.18 16.04 -1.42
C PRO A 195 12.25 15.71 -0.24
N ILE A 196 12.11 16.67 0.66
CA ILE A 196 11.09 16.61 1.72
C ILE A 196 9.87 17.39 1.21
N LEU A 197 8.67 16.85 1.36
CA LEU A 197 7.40 17.48 1.00
C LEU A 197 7.12 18.70 1.89
#